data_fcb1da3a8362ebe6ddc48cb4d66599bb
#
_entry.id   fcb1da3a8362ebe6ddc48cb4d66599bb
#
_cell.length_a   1.000
_cell.length_b   1.000
_cell.length_c   1.000
_cell.angle_alpha   90.00
_cell.angle_beta   90.00
_cell.angle_gamma   90.00
#
_symmetry.space_group_name_H-M   'P 1'
#
loop_
_entity.id
_entity.type
_entity.pdbx_description
1 polymer ?
#
loop_
_entity_poly.entity_id
_entity_poly.type
_entity_poly.pdbx_seq_one_letter_code
_entity_poly.pdbx_strand_id
1 'polypeptide(L)' 'MKLKNIGNKIISVGATVILPGETKDVTGYDDNEVVKFFIGQGNLSEVKGRTAAKEK' A
#
# COMPACT_ATOMS: atom_id res chain seq x y z
N MET A 1 0.03 -8.49 -0.62
CA MET A 1 -0.92 -7.38 -0.89
C MET A 1 -0.19 -6.25 -1.59
N LYS A 2 -0.88 -5.54 -2.41
CA LYS A 2 -0.33 -4.37 -3.08
C LYS A 2 -0.80 -3.12 -2.38
N LEU A 3 0.13 -2.22 -2.15
CA LEU A 3 -0.17 -0.97 -1.48
C LEU A 3 0.29 0.19 -2.33
N LYS A 4 -0.56 1.18 -2.47
CA LYS A 4 -0.23 2.39 -3.19
C LYS A 4 -0.13 3.54 -2.21
N ASN A 5 0.94 4.31 -2.30
CA ASN A 5 1.12 5.49 -1.49
C ASN A 5 0.32 6.63 -2.10
N ILE A 6 -0.82 6.95 -1.49
CA ILE A 6 -1.69 8.00 -1.97
C ILE A 6 -1.49 9.31 -1.22
N GLY A 7 -0.51 9.32 -0.30
CA GLY A 7 -0.14 10.53 0.40
C GLY A 7 0.97 11.25 -0.33
N ASN A 8 1.61 12.17 0.37
CA ASN A 8 2.71 12.93 -0.19
C ASN A 8 4.02 12.73 0.57
N LYS A 9 4.09 11.65 1.33
CA LYS A 9 5.28 11.33 2.12
C LYS A 9 5.76 9.93 1.77
N ILE A 10 7.05 9.70 1.95
CA ILE A 10 7.63 8.38 1.75
C ILE A 10 7.18 7.49 2.90
N ILE A 11 6.70 6.30 2.59
CA ILE A 11 6.23 5.36 3.58
C ILE A 11 7.06 4.10 3.50
N SER A 12 7.52 3.62 4.65
CA SER A 12 8.25 2.36 4.73
C SER A 12 7.37 1.30 5.36
N VAL A 13 7.29 0.16 4.71
CA VAL A 13 6.57 -1.00 5.24
C VAL A 13 7.61 -2.12 5.32
N GLY A 14 8.09 -2.36 6.53
CA GLY A 14 9.19 -3.29 6.70
C GLY A 14 10.41 -2.82 5.94
N ALA A 15 10.91 -3.65 5.06
CA ALA A 15 12.06 -3.31 4.23
C ALA A 15 11.66 -2.67 2.91
N THR A 16 10.38 -2.47 2.69
CA THR A 16 9.89 -1.92 1.43
C THR A 16 9.60 -0.44 1.60
N VAL A 17 10.15 0.37 0.72
CA VAL A 17 9.91 1.82 0.72
C VAL A 17 8.97 2.14 -0.42
N ILE A 18 7.91 2.86 -0.12
CA ILE A 18 6.90 3.23 -1.12
C ILE A 18 6.92 4.75 -1.25
N LEU A 19 7.31 5.21 -2.41
CA LEU A 19 7.34 6.64 -2.71
C LEU A 19 5.93 7.14 -3.05
N PRO A 20 5.67 8.43 -2.88
CA PRO A 20 4.35 8.96 -3.22
C PRO A 20 3.97 8.63 -4.65
N GLY A 21 2.78 8.09 -4.83
CA GLY A 21 2.29 7.70 -6.15
C GLY A 21 2.73 6.33 -6.60
N GLU A 22 3.61 5.67 -5.83
CA GLU A 22 4.09 4.34 -6.18
C GLU A 22 3.21 3.25 -5.61
N THR A 23 3.17 2.14 -6.32
CA THR A 23 2.51 0.92 -5.86
C THR A 23 3.57 -0.15 -5.68
N LYS A 24 3.57 -0.78 -4.53
CA LYS A 24 4.51 -1.87 -4.23
C LYS A 24 3.74 -3.07 -3.73
N ASP A 25 4.25 -4.23 -4.06
CA ASP A 25 3.68 -5.48 -3.58
C ASP A 25 4.45 -5.92 -2.35
N VAL A 26 3.76 -6.04 -1.23
CA VAL A 26 4.36 -6.50 0.02
C VAL A 26 3.63 -7.75 0.49
N THR A 27 4.38 -8.71 0.99
CA THR A 27 3.82 -9.96 1.49
C THR A 27 4.04 -10.06 2.98
N GLY A 28 3.11 -10.73 3.66
CA GLY A 28 3.23 -10.92 5.10
C GLY A 28 2.75 -9.75 5.93
N TYR A 29 2.10 -8.77 5.32
CA TYR A 29 1.65 -7.60 6.05
C TYR A 29 0.14 -7.44 6.04
N ASP A 30 -0.59 -8.49 5.70
CA ASP A 30 -2.05 -8.41 5.57
C ASP A 30 -2.71 -7.95 6.87
N ASP A 31 -2.19 -8.42 8.00
CA ASP A 31 -2.73 -8.05 9.31
C ASP A 31 -1.81 -7.11 10.09
N ASN A 32 -0.90 -6.46 9.40
CA ASN A 32 0.06 -5.59 10.06
C ASN A 32 -0.63 -4.32 10.53
N GLU A 33 -0.46 -3.99 11.82
CA GLU A 33 -1.13 -2.84 12.40
C GLU A 33 -0.64 -1.52 11.81
N VAL A 34 0.63 -1.45 11.47
CA VAL A 34 1.19 -0.24 10.89
C VAL A 34 0.59 0.02 9.52
N VAL A 35 0.44 -1.04 8.72
CA VAL A 35 -0.19 -0.91 7.41
C VAL A 35 -1.63 -0.47 7.57
N LYS A 36 -2.37 -1.07 8.49
CA LYS A 36 -3.75 -0.69 8.73
C LYS A 36 -3.85 0.76 9.20
N PHE A 37 -2.89 1.18 9.99
CA PHE A 37 -2.86 2.56 10.46
C PHE A 37 -2.72 3.54 9.30
N PHE A 38 -1.80 3.27 8.39
CA PHE A 38 -1.60 4.15 7.24
C PHE A 38 -2.81 4.13 6.30
N ILE A 39 -3.45 2.98 6.15
CA ILE A 39 -4.65 2.90 5.33
C ILE A 39 -5.77 3.74 5.96
N GLY A 40 -5.93 3.63 7.27
CA GLY A 40 -6.93 4.40 7.96
C GLY A 40 -6.67 5.90 7.94
N GLN A 41 -5.40 6.28 7.85
CA GLN A 41 -5.02 7.69 7.76
C GLN A 41 -5.21 8.27 6.36
N GLY A 42 -5.41 7.42 5.37
CA GLY A 42 -5.52 7.89 3.99
C GLY A 42 -4.17 8.06 3.31
N ASN A 43 -3.11 7.48 3.88
CA ASN A 43 -1.78 7.57 3.28
C ASN A 43 -1.48 6.40 2.36
N LEU A 44 -2.11 5.25 2.62
CA LEU A 44 -1.95 4.07 1.79
C LEU A 44 -3.31 3.58 1.35
N SER A 45 -3.34 2.97 0.18
CA SER A 45 -4.54 2.34 -0.33
C SER A 45 -4.19 0.93 -0.75
N GLU A 46 -5.00 -0.03 -0.35
CA GLU A 46 -4.78 -1.40 -0.77
C GLU A 46 -5.29 -1.57 -2.20
N VAL A 47 -4.42 -2.08 -3.07
CA VAL A 47 -4.74 -2.29 -4.46
C VAL A 47 -5.01 -3.78 -4.67
N LYS A 48 -6.19 -4.10 -5.13
CA LYS A 48 -6.54 -5.47 -5.47
C LYS A 48 -6.06 -5.73 -6.89
N GLY A 49 -4.84 -6.17 -6.99
CA GLY A 49 -4.17 -6.22 -8.28
C GLY A 49 -4.93 -6.95 -9.36
N ARG A 50 -5.46 -8.11 -9.01
CA ARG A 50 -6.09 -8.92 -10.05
C ARG A 50 -7.35 -8.28 -10.59
N THR A 51 -8.18 -7.78 -9.72
CA THR A 51 -9.43 -7.17 -10.18
C THR A 51 -9.19 -5.84 -10.83
N ALA A 52 -8.23 -5.11 -10.35
CA ALA A 52 -7.94 -3.82 -10.94
C ALA A 52 -7.56 -3.96 -12.39
N ALA A 53 -6.87 -5.01 -12.67
CA ALA A 53 -6.47 -5.22 -14.02
C ALA A 53 -7.63 -5.36 -14.94
N LYS A 54 -8.51 -5.53 -14.56
CA LYS A 54 -9.50 -5.59 -15.40
C LYS A 54 -10.30 -4.52 -15.50
N GLU A 55 -10.06 -4.33 -14.79
CA GLU A 55 -10.61 -3.73 -14.73
C GLU A 55 -10.64 -2.97 -15.33
N LYS A 56 -10.42 -3.17 -15.38
CA LYS A 56 -10.37 -2.81 -15.80
C LYS A 56 -10.49 -2.71 -16.22
#